data_208044b33eb798319dcf7674e6c0e994
#
_entry.id   208044b33eb798319dcf7674e6c0e994
#
_cell.length_a   1.000
_cell.length_b   1.000
_cell.length_c   1.000
_cell.angle_alpha   90.00
_cell.angle_beta   90.00
_cell.angle_gamma   90.00
#
_symmetry.space_group_name_H-M   'P 1'
#
loop_
_entity.id
_entity.type
_entity.pdbx_description
1 polymer ?
#
loop_
_entity_poly.entity_id
_entity_poly.type
_entity_poly.pdbx_seq_one_letter_code
_entity_poly.pdbx_strand_id
1 'polypeptide(L)'
;MEVSFMQDKTYHQQQGINNTVLLRNVLAELPKYVTTYFRGIENTCAPTTRLEYARDIHSFFEFLCTTNPTFKNTELKDIPISVLDQLQAEDFEEYLEYMKYYIKDGREYTNNERALKRKLAALRGFYAYLFKNDKITVNPVFKGRYAQNTWKKYYPYGCS
;
A
#
# COMPACT_ATOMS: atom_id res chain seq x y z
N MET A 1 7.95 22.01 35.04
CA MET A 1 9.31 22.22 34.53
C MET A 1 9.71 21.32 33.38
N GLU A 2 8.76 20.77 32.72
CA GLU A 2 9.03 19.89 31.57
C GLU A 2 8.82 20.58 30.22
N VAL A 3 8.77 21.92 30.26
CA VAL A 3 8.54 22.75 29.07
C VAL A 3 9.75 22.78 28.14
N SER A 4 10.94 22.35 28.64
CA SER A 4 12.17 22.36 27.86
C SER A 4 12.25 21.30 26.77
N PHE A 5 11.33 20.33 26.72
CA PHE A 5 11.28 19.28 25.67
C PHE A 5 10.46 19.65 24.46
N MET A 6 9.67 20.73 24.52
CA MET A 6 8.96 21.27 23.37
C MET A 6 9.82 22.31 22.65
N GLN A 7 10.87 21.85 21.98
CA GLN A 7 11.62 22.71 21.07
C GLN A 7 10.74 23.07 19.87
N ASP A 8 10.82 24.32 19.45
CA ASP A 8 10.18 24.78 18.22
C ASP A 8 10.70 23.96 17.05
N LYS A 9 9.85 23.10 16.51
CA LYS A 9 10.16 22.26 15.36
C LYS A 9 9.98 23.07 14.08
N THR A 10 10.87 22.85 13.13
CA THR A 10 10.69 23.43 11.79
C THR A 10 9.43 22.85 11.15
N TYR A 11 8.86 23.56 10.17
CA TYR A 11 7.72 23.10 9.39
C TYR A 11 7.95 21.68 8.84
N HIS A 12 9.12 21.43 8.28
CA HIS A 12 9.46 20.11 7.71
C HIS A 12 9.53 19.02 8.78
N GLN A 13 10.07 19.33 9.95
CA GLN A 13 10.12 18.38 11.07
C GLN A 13 8.71 18.03 11.55
N GLN A 14 7.85 19.02 11.68
CA GLN A 14 6.47 18.81 12.11
C GLN A 14 5.69 18.00 11.06
N GLN A 15 5.88 18.28 9.78
CA GLN A 15 5.27 17.52 8.69
C GLN A 15 5.73 16.05 8.70
N GLY A 16 7.03 15.82 8.94
CA GLY A 16 7.57 14.47 9.06
C GLY A 16 6.95 13.68 10.20
N ILE A 17 6.78 14.34 11.36
CA ILE A 17 6.12 13.73 12.52
C ILE A 17 4.67 13.40 12.20
N ASN A 18 3.94 14.33 11.59
CA ASN A 18 2.54 14.14 11.23
C ASN A 18 2.38 12.96 10.26
N ASN A 19 3.23 12.88 9.26
CA ASN A 19 3.22 11.77 8.30
C ASN A 19 3.54 10.43 8.97
N THR A 20 4.45 10.42 9.93
CA THR A 20 4.78 9.21 10.71
C THR A 20 3.58 8.74 11.53
N VAL A 21 2.88 9.67 12.20
CA VAL A 21 1.68 9.34 12.99
C VAL A 21 0.58 8.79 12.07
N LEU A 22 0.33 9.45 10.93
CA LEU A 22 -0.66 8.99 9.95
C LEU A 22 -0.30 7.61 9.41
N LEU A 23 0.97 7.37 9.10
CA LEU A 23 1.45 6.07 8.64
C LEU A 23 1.17 4.97 9.68
N ARG A 24 1.50 5.23 10.94
CA ARG A 24 1.25 4.28 12.03
C ARG A 24 -0.23 3.96 12.18
N ASN A 25 -1.09 4.96 12.02
CA ASN A 25 -2.54 4.77 12.09
C ASN A 25 -3.05 3.87 10.95
N VAL A 26 -2.56 4.08 9.73
CA VAL A 26 -2.91 3.22 8.59
C VAL A 26 -2.41 1.78 8.82
N LEU A 27 -1.17 1.63 9.24
CA LEU A 27 -0.57 0.30 9.46
C LEU A 27 -1.24 -0.47 10.60
N ALA A 28 -1.79 0.22 11.59
CA ALA A 28 -2.50 -0.42 12.71
C ALA A 28 -3.75 -1.18 12.24
N GLU A 29 -4.32 -0.81 11.11
CA GLU A 29 -5.48 -1.48 10.52
C GLU A 29 -5.11 -2.63 9.58
N LEU A 30 -3.84 -2.83 9.31
CA LEU A 30 -3.32 -3.80 8.35
C LEU A 30 -2.59 -4.96 9.04
N PRO A 31 -2.44 -6.11 8.35
CA PRO A 31 -1.68 -7.23 8.91
C PRO A 31 -0.23 -6.87 9.25
N LYS A 32 0.34 -7.57 10.21
CA LYS A 32 1.72 -7.33 10.67
C LYS A 32 2.77 -7.46 9.57
N TYR A 33 2.55 -8.31 8.59
CA TYR A 33 3.50 -8.47 7.48
C TYR A 33 3.57 -7.22 6.60
N VAL A 34 2.51 -6.40 6.58
CA VAL A 34 2.55 -5.09 5.91
C VAL A 34 3.43 -4.12 6.70
N THR A 35 3.29 -4.08 8.02
CA THR A 35 4.14 -3.25 8.89
C THR A 35 5.62 -3.62 8.72
N THR A 36 5.92 -4.91 8.63
CA THR A 36 7.28 -5.41 8.41
C THR A 36 7.86 -4.89 7.07
N TYR A 37 7.04 -4.90 6.02
CA TYR A 37 7.44 -4.32 4.73
C TYR A 37 7.79 -2.84 4.86
N PHE A 38 6.93 -2.04 5.49
CA PHE A 38 7.17 -0.60 5.64
C PHE A 38 8.39 -0.28 6.49
N ARG A 39 8.70 -1.12 7.48
CA ARG A 39 9.95 -1.01 8.23
C ARG A 39 11.16 -1.29 7.33
N GLY A 40 11.04 -2.27 6.45
CA GLY A 40 12.11 -2.63 5.52
C GLY A 40 12.47 -1.53 4.51
N ILE A 41 11.51 -0.70 4.12
CA ILE A 41 11.72 0.39 3.15
C ILE A 41 11.92 1.76 3.77
N GLU A 42 12.00 1.83 5.10
CA GLU A 42 12.08 3.11 5.82
C GLU A 42 13.22 4.01 5.35
N ASN A 43 14.37 3.43 5.05
CA ASN A 43 15.56 4.17 4.65
C ASN A 43 15.65 4.42 3.13
N THR A 44 14.76 3.82 2.34
CA THR A 44 14.80 3.93 0.88
C THR A 44 13.68 4.80 0.31
N CYS A 45 12.66 5.08 1.10
CA CYS A 45 11.51 5.86 0.67
C CYS A 45 11.28 7.07 1.58
N ALA A 46 10.94 8.21 0.97
CA ALA A 46 10.55 9.40 1.72
C ALA A 46 9.29 9.11 2.58
N PRO A 47 9.12 9.78 3.74
CA PRO A 47 7.96 9.58 4.61
C PRO A 47 6.62 9.80 3.92
N THR A 48 6.51 10.79 3.04
CA THR A 48 5.31 11.06 2.23
C THR A 48 4.99 9.91 1.30
N THR A 49 6.00 9.36 0.63
CA THR A 49 5.85 8.23 -0.29
C THR A 49 5.39 6.99 0.47
N ARG A 50 5.98 6.72 1.63
CA ARG A 50 5.57 5.58 2.47
C ARG A 50 4.11 5.69 2.90
N LEU A 51 3.67 6.88 3.31
CA LEU A 51 2.28 7.12 3.70
C LEU A 51 1.32 6.88 2.51
N GLU A 52 1.65 7.38 1.33
CA GLU A 52 0.83 7.17 0.14
C GLU A 52 0.77 5.69 -0.25
N TYR A 53 1.90 4.98 -0.19
CA TYR A 53 1.93 3.55 -0.46
C TYR A 53 1.12 2.76 0.57
N ALA A 54 1.19 3.13 1.84
CA ALA A 54 0.40 2.47 2.88
C ALA A 54 -1.10 2.64 2.64
N ARG A 55 -1.52 3.83 2.24
CA ARG A 55 -2.91 4.10 1.88
C ARG A 55 -3.35 3.31 0.66
N ASP A 56 -2.48 3.18 -0.33
CA ASP A 56 -2.76 2.39 -1.53
C ASP A 56 -2.90 0.90 -1.20
N ILE A 57 -2.03 0.36 -0.35
CA ILE A 57 -2.12 -1.03 0.11
C ILE A 57 -3.37 -1.23 0.97
N HIS A 58 -3.71 -0.27 1.82
CA HIS A 58 -4.95 -0.31 2.61
C HIS A 58 -6.18 -0.40 1.69
N SER A 59 -6.23 0.41 0.63
CA SER A 59 -7.30 0.36 -0.36
C SER A 59 -7.39 -1.01 -1.04
N PHE A 60 -6.26 -1.64 -1.30
CA PHE A 60 -6.23 -2.98 -1.88
C PHE A 60 -6.83 -4.02 -0.93
N PHE A 61 -6.48 -3.97 0.35
CA PHE A 61 -7.07 -4.87 1.36
C PHE A 61 -8.57 -4.63 1.51
N GLU A 62 -9.02 -3.38 1.48
CA GLU A 62 -10.46 -3.07 1.48
C GLU A 62 -11.17 -3.67 0.28
N PHE A 63 -10.57 -3.56 -0.91
CA PHE A 63 -11.09 -4.17 -2.13
C PHE A 63 -11.24 -5.68 -1.98
N LEU A 64 -10.24 -6.37 -1.43
CA LEU A 64 -10.31 -7.82 -1.19
C LEU A 64 -11.48 -8.17 -0.29
N CYS A 65 -11.69 -7.43 0.79
CA CYS A 65 -12.79 -7.66 1.72
C CYS A 65 -14.16 -7.36 1.11
N THR A 66 -14.23 -6.36 0.25
CA THR A 66 -15.49 -5.94 -0.39
C THR A 66 -15.91 -6.90 -1.48
N THR A 67 -14.96 -7.39 -2.28
CA THR A 67 -15.27 -8.20 -3.47
C THR A 67 -15.25 -9.70 -3.21
N ASN A 68 -14.56 -10.15 -2.17
CA ASN A 68 -14.49 -11.57 -1.83
C ASN A 68 -15.47 -11.89 -0.70
N PRO A 69 -16.54 -12.66 -0.94
CA PRO A 69 -17.53 -13.01 0.09
C PRO A 69 -16.93 -13.71 1.31
N THR A 70 -15.82 -14.43 1.14
CA THR A 70 -15.13 -15.14 2.23
C THR A 70 -14.63 -14.16 3.30
N PHE A 71 -14.28 -12.93 2.92
CA PHE A 71 -13.72 -11.94 3.83
C PHE A 71 -14.69 -10.83 4.23
N LYS A 72 -15.97 -10.96 3.90
CA LYS A 72 -16.98 -9.93 4.15
C LYS A 72 -17.05 -9.45 5.62
N ASN A 73 -16.81 -10.34 6.57
CA ASN A 73 -16.83 -10.03 8.00
C ASN A 73 -15.45 -10.10 8.64
N THR A 74 -14.39 -10.12 7.84
CA THR A 74 -13.01 -10.20 8.31
C THR A 74 -12.42 -8.79 8.39
N GLU A 75 -11.75 -8.47 9.50
CA GLU A 75 -10.99 -7.24 9.60
C GLU A 75 -9.75 -7.33 8.71
N LEU A 76 -9.31 -6.19 8.17
CA LEU A 76 -8.16 -6.15 7.26
C LEU A 76 -6.90 -6.77 7.90
N LYS A 77 -6.69 -6.51 9.18
CA LYS A 77 -5.51 -7.02 9.92
C LYS A 77 -5.48 -8.54 10.05
N ASP A 78 -6.61 -9.21 9.85
CA ASP A 78 -6.75 -10.65 10.00
C ASP A 78 -6.65 -11.42 8.68
N ILE A 79 -6.43 -10.73 7.56
CA ILE A 79 -6.23 -11.39 6.27
C ILE A 79 -4.88 -12.11 6.27
N PRO A 80 -4.89 -13.46 6.16
CA PRO A 80 -3.63 -14.21 6.17
C PRO A 80 -2.85 -14.02 4.88
N ILE A 81 -1.53 -14.13 4.98
CA ILE A 81 -0.64 -13.96 3.84
C ILE A 81 -0.90 -14.99 2.72
N SER A 82 -1.43 -16.15 3.07
CA SER A 82 -1.80 -17.18 2.10
C SER A 82 -2.83 -16.72 1.07
N VAL A 83 -3.67 -15.76 1.43
CA VAL A 83 -4.62 -15.14 0.50
C VAL A 83 -3.87 -14.41 -0.61
N LEU A 84 -2.84 -13.66 -0.24
CA LEU A 84 -2.02 -12.92 -1.20
C LEU A 84 -1.27 -13.85 -2.15
N ASP A 85 -0.86 -15.02 -1.67
CA ASP A 85 -0.15 -16.00 -2.47
C ASP A 85 -1.05 -16.70 -3.52
N GLN A 86 -2.37 -16.64 -3.31
CA GLN A 86 -3.35 -17.25 -4.22
C GLN A 86 -3.87 -16.30 -5.30
N LEU A 87 -3.61 -15.01 -5.19
CA LEU A 87 -4.09 -14.01 -6.14
C LEU A 87 -3.39 -14.18 -7.51
N GLN A 88 -4.15 -13.89 -8.56
CA GLN A 88 -3.69 -13.96 -9.93
C GLN A 88 -3.52 -12.55 -10.51
N ALA A 89 -2.89 -12.44 -11.68
CA ALA A 89 -2.70 -11.16 -12.35
C ALA A 89 -4.04 -10.45 -12.62
N GLU A 90 -5.07 -11.20 -12.91
CA GLU A 90 -6.42 -10.68 -13.18
C GLU A 90 -7.02 -9.97 -11.96
N ASP A 91 -6.71 -10.43 -10.75
CA ASP A 91 -7.21 -9.81 -9.52
C ASP A 91 -6.69 -8.37 -9.38
N PHE A 92 -5.45 -8.12 -9.80
CA PHE A 92 -4.86 -6.78 -9.78
C PHE A 92 -5.43 -5.89 -10.87
N GLU A 93 -5.76 -6.46 -12.03
CA GLU A 93 -6.42 -5.73 -13.10
C GLU A 93 -7.84 -5.32 -12.68
N GLU A 94 -8.57 -6.23 -12.04
CA GLU A 94 -9.90 -5.94 -11.46
C GLU A 94 -9.83 -4.86 -10.39
N TYR A 95 -8.80 -4.91 -9.53
CA TYR A 95 -8.58 -3.89 -8.53
C TYR A 95 -8.38 -2.51 -9.15
N LEU A 96 -7.53 -2.41 -10.16
CA LEU A 96 -7.27 -1.13 -10.82
C LEU A 96 -8.49 -0.61 -11.57
N GLU A 97 -9.28 -1.49 -12.17
CA GLU A 97 -10.54 -1.12 -12.81
C GLU A 97 -11.55 -0.61 -11.77
N TYR A 98 -11.70 -1.31 -10.67
CA TYR A 98 -12.57 -0.90 -9.56
C TYR A 98 -12.16 0.46 -9.01
N MET A 99 -10.86 0.72 -8.87
CA MET A 99 -10.35 1.97 -8.32
C MET A 99 -10.56 3.20 -9.22
N LYS A 100 -10.90 3.01 -10.49
CA LYS A 100 -11.25 4.13 -11.38
C LYS A 100 -12.48 4.88 -10.87
N TYR A 101 -13.45 4.14 -10.34
CA TYR A 101 -14.67 4.68 -9.76
C TYR A 101 -15.23 3.70 -8.74
N TYR A 102 -15.44 4.14 -7.53
CA TYR A 102 -16.09 3.34 -6.49
C TYR A 102 -16.82 4.21 -5.50
N ILE A 103 -17.76 3.61 -4.78
CA ILE A 103 -18.52 4.25 -3.73
C ILE A 103 -18.12 3.63 -2.40
N LYS A 104 -17.80 4.47 -1.42
CA LYS A 104 -17.50 4.06 -0.05
C LYS A 104 -18.18 5.01 0.91
N ASP A 105 -18.97 4.46 1.84
CA ASP A 105 -19.71 5.23 2.85
C ASP A 105 -20.55 6.34 2.24
N GLY A 106 -21.24 6.05 1.12
CA GLY A 106 -22.09 7.00 0.41
C GLY A 106 -21.33 8.07 -0.38
N ARG A 107 -20.01 7.99 -0.46
CA ARG A 107 -19.13 8.91 -1.18
C ARG A 107 -18.59 8.29 -2.46
N GLU A 108 -18.57 9.10 -3.51
CA GLU A 108 -17.95 8.72 -4.78
C GLU A 108 -16.44 9.01 -4.74
N TYR A 109 -15.65 8.06 -5.21
CA TYR A 109 -14.20 8.20 -5.36
C TYR A 109 -13.82 7.88 -6.79
N THR A 110 -12.91 8.69 -7.32
CA THR A 110 -12.32 8.49 -8.64
C THR A 110 -10.81 8.55 -8.55
N ASN A 111 -10.14 7.81 -9.41
CA ASN A 111 -8.68 7.84 -9.53
C ASN A 111 -8.30 8.02 -10.99
N ASN A 112 -7.44 8.99 -11.26
CA ASN A 112 -6.90 9.20 -12.59
C ASN A 112 -5.79 8.18 -12.89
N GLU A 113 -5.28 8.19 -14.11
CA GLU A 113 -4.23 7.26 -14.56
C GLU A 113 -2.97 7.32 -13.68
N ARG A 114 -2.57 8.52 -13.26
CA ARG A 114 -1.40 8.72 -12.40
C ARG A 114 -1.59 8.05 -11.04
N ALA A 115 -2.76 8.21 -10.44
CA ALA A 115 -3.09 7.59 -9.16
C ALA A 115 -3.12 6.06 -9.28
N LEU A 116 -3.68 5.52 -10.36
CA LEU A 116 -3.69 4.08 -10.60
C LEU A 116 -2.29 3.50 -10.79
N LYS A 117 -1.41 4.21 -11.47
CA LYS A 117 -0.01 3.82 -11.63
C LYS A 117 0.73 3.78 -10.29
N ARG A 118 0.48 4.78 -9.43
CA ARG A 118 1.06 4.80 -8.09
C ARG A 118 0.57 3.61 -7.27
N LYS A 119 -0.72 3.29 -7.32
CA LYS A 119 -1.29 2.13 -6.63
C LYS A 119 -0.65 0.82 -7.09
N LEU A 120 -0.46 0.68 -8.38
CA LEU A 120 0.21 -0.49 -8.93
C LEU A 120 1.68 -0.56 -8.48
N ALA A 121 2.38 0.56 -8.44
CA ALA A 121 3.76 0.62 -7.97
C ALA A 121 3.88 0.20 -6.51
N ALA A 122 2.94 0.65 -5.66
CA ALA A 122 2.89 0.25 -4.25
C ALA A 122 2.74 -1.27 -4.10
N LEU A 123 1.83 -1.87 -4.86
CA LEU A 123 1.61 -3.32 -4.85
C LEU A 123 2.82 -4.09 -5.38
N ARG A 124 3.47 -3.59 -6.42
CA ARG A 124 4.68 -4.21 -6.96
C ARG A 124 5.81 -4.26 -5.93
N GLY A 125 6.07 -3.16 -5.28
CA GLY A 125 7.09 -3.10 -4.24
C GLY A 125 6.77 -4.06 -3.09
N PHE A 126 5.53 -4.08 -2.67
CA PHE A 126 5.08 -4.96 -1.59
C PHE A 126 5.22 -6.44 -1.98
N TYR A 127 4.71 -6.84 -3.13
CA TYR A 127 4.81 -8.23 -3.59
C TYR A 127 6.24 -8.65 -3.87
N ALA A 128 7.07 -7.78 -4.42
CA ALA A 128 8.48 -8.06 -4.62
C ALA A 128 9.20 -8.34 -3.30
N TYR A 129 8.89 -7.56 -2.26
CA TYR A 129 9.42 -7.77 -0.92
C TYR A 129 8.99 -9.13 -0.35
N LEU A 130 7.69 -9.45 -0.44
CA LEU A 130 7.17 -10.72 0.06
C LEU A 130 7.79 -11.91 -0.66
N PHE A 131 7.91 -11.82 -1.98
CA PHE A 131 8.52 -12.88 -2.80
C PHE A 131 10.00 -13.07 -2.49
N LYS A 132 10.75 -11.97 -2.39
CA LYS A 132 12.18 -11.98 -2.08
C LYS A 132 12.47 -12.59 -0.71
N ASN A 133 11.58 -12.41 0.25
CA ASN A 133 11.72 -12.91 1.61
C ASN A 133 11.01 -14.25 1.84
N ASP A 134 10.66 -14.95 0.77
CA ASP A 134 10.03 -16.27 0.78
C ASP A 134 8.71 -16.31 1.56
N LYS A 135 7.99 -15.18 1.60
CA LYS A 135 6.67 -15.10 2.25
C LYS A 135 5.54 -15.55 1.34
N ILE A 136 5.76 -15.45 0.03
CA ILE A 136 4.86 -15.95 -1.01
C ILE A 136 5.67 -16.75 -2.04
N THR A 137 5.01 -17.65 -2.76
CA THR A 137 5.65 -18.56 -3.71
C THR A 137 5.66 -18.03 -5.15
N VAL A 138 4.75 -17.11 -5.48
CA VAL A 138 4.58 -16.54 -6.82
C VAL A 138 4.40 -15.04 -6.70
N ASN A 139 4.92 -14.29 -7.68
CA ASN A 139 4.67 -12.85 -7.77
C ASN A 139 3.79 -12.53 -8.98
N PRO A 140 2.47 -12.50 -8.83
CA PRO A 140 1.53 -12.32 -9.93
C PRO A 140 1.52 -10.90 -10.49
N VAL A 141 1.97 -9.92 -9.74
CA VAL A 141 1.96 -8.50 -10.15
C VAL A 141 2.88 -8.26 -11.35
N PHE A 142 3.90 -9.10 -11.54
CA PHE A 142 4.82 -9.02 -12.68
C PHE A 142 4.28 -9.70 -13.95
N LYS A 143 3.14 -10.40 -13.88
CA LYS A 143 2.59 -11.16 -15.02
C LYS A 143 1.47 -10.44 -15.76
N GLY A 144 0.92 -9.36 -15.22
CA GLY A 144 -0.23 -8.68 -15.80
C GLY A 144 0.12 -7.68 -16.90
N ARG A 145 -0.92 -7.18 -17.57
CA ARG A 145 -0.85 -6.19 -18.66
C ARG A 145 -0.01 -4.97 -18.32
N TYR A 146 -0.01 -4.55 -17.06
CA TYR A 146 0.72 -3.40 -16.57
C TYR A 146 2.17 -3.72 -16.18
N ALA A 147 2.58 -4.99 -16.29
CA ALA A 147 3.85 -5.47 -15.78
C ALA A 147 5.06 -5.01 -16.60
N GLN A 148 4.91 -4.79 -17.89
CA GLN A 148 6.07 -4.69 -18.76
C GLN A 148 6.65 -3.29 -18.97
N ASN A 149 5.87 -2.21 -18.84
CA ASN A 149 6.34 -0.91 -19.31
C ASN A 149 6.13 0.28 -18.36
N THR A 150 5.44 0.13 -17.25
CA THR A 150 4.98 1.31 -16.52
C THR A 150 5.87 1.74 -15.37
N TRP A 151 6.52 0.80 -14.69
CA TRP A 151 7.23 1.19 -13.47
C TRP A 151 8.64 1.75 -13.73
N LYS A 152 9.38 1.26 -14.72
CA LYS A 152 10.70 1.80 -15.08
C LYS A 152 10.62 3.25 -15.58
N LYS A 153 9.50 3.62 -16.19
CA LYS A 153 9.27 4.96 -16.69
C LYS A 153 8.96 5.96 -15.56
N TYR A 154 8.28 5.50 -14.51
CA TYR A 154 7.79 6.37 -13.43
C TYR A 154 8.64 6.31 -12.17
N TYR A 155 9.36 5.24 -11.98
CA TYR A 155 10.23 5.04 -10.82
C TYR A 155 11.57 4.45 -11.27
N PRO A 156 12.38 5.21 -12.05
CA PRO A 156 13.66 4.71 -12.54
C PRO A 156 14.65 4.37 -11.42
N TYR A 157 14.42 4.90 -10.21
CA TYR A 157 15.22 4.64 -9.01
C TYR A 157 14.37 4.10 -7.86
N GLY A 158 13.31 3.39 -8.18
CA GLY A 158 12.17 3.07 -7.33
C GLY A 158 12.43 2.68 -5.90
N CYS A 159 11.57 3.18 -5.04
CA CYS A 159 11.24 2.55 -3.77
C CYS A 159 10.66 1.16 -4.09
N SER A 160 11.48 0.17 -4.12
CA SER A 160 11.07 -1.19 -4.44
C SER A 160 10.84 -2.01 -3.18
#